data_674e50167a31e88b6eaeb7915f9ca593
#
_entry.id   674e50167a31e88b6eaeb7915f9ca593
#
_cell.length_a   1.000
_cell.length_b   1.000
_cell.length_c   1.000
_cell.angle_alpha   90.00
_cell.angle_beta   90.00
_cell.angle_gamma   90.00
#
_symmetry.space_group_name_H-M   'P 1'
#
loop_
_entity.id
_entity.type
_entity.pdbx_description
1 polymer ?
#
loop_
_entity_poly.entity_id
_entity_poly.type
_entity_poly.pdbx_seq_one_letter_code
_entity_poly.pdbx_strand_id
1 'polypeptide(L)'
;MAQCIITIKKRSTFVFIKDNGKFLRAKSFNIQILQDNTLNDVIAVGYTATKKLGSAVTRNKAKRRMREMVRKVITKYGKINFYYVLIAKNSILTTPFKELELELENIIT
;
A
#
# COMPACT_ATOMS: atom_id res chain seq x y z
N MET A 1 -0.26 -19.64 -7.43
CA MET A 1 -0.67 -19.89 -6.05
C MET A 1 -1.11 -18.58 -5.40
N ALA A 2 -2.29 -18.56 -4.81
CA ALA A 2 -2.79 -17.35 -4.15
C ALA A 2 -1.98 -17.10 -2.89
N GLN A 3 -1.50 -15.86 -2.72
CA GLN A 3 -0.76 -15.45 -1.53
C GLN A 3 -1.74 -14.91 -0.50
N CYS A 4 -1.47 -15.18 0.77
CA CYS A 4 -2.28 -14.66 1.86
C CYS A 4 -1.89 -13.20 2.12
N ILE A 5 -2.82 -12.29 1.92
CA ILE A 5 -2.63 -10.87 2.18
C ILE A 5 -3.47 -10.47 3.38
N ILE A 6 -2.83 -9.91 4.40
CA ILE A 6 -3.51 -9.40 5.58
C ILE A 6 -3.43 -7.88 5.61
N THR A 7 -4.39 -7.26 6.28
CA THR A 7 -4.44 -5.80 6.40
C THR A 7 -3.86 -5.37 7.75
N ILE A 8 -2.95 -4.39 7.72
CA ILE A 8 -2.38 -3.81 8.93
C ILE A 8 -3.40 -2.87 9.56
N LYS A 9 -3.65 -3.04 10.87
CA LYS A 9 -4.63 -2.23 11.60
C LYS A 9 -4.05 -1.48 12.78
N LYS A 10 -2.96 -1.99 13.38
CA LYS A 10 -2.39 -1.39 14.59
C LYS A 10 -1.50 -0.20 14.24
N ARG A 11 -1.71 0.89 14.96
CA ARG A 11 -0.89 2.10 14.79
C ARG A 11 0.59 1.81 15.07
N SER A 12 0.90 0.99 16.07
CA SER A 12 2.27 0.63 16.40
C SER A 12 2.99 -0.05 15.23
N THR A 13 2.27 -0.86 14.45
CA THR A 13 2.83 -1.52 13.28
C THR A 13 3.17 -0.49 12.20
N PHE A 14 2.29 0.49 11.96
CA PHE A 14 2.58 1.56 11.01
C PHE A 14 3.81 2.36 11.40
N VAL A 15 3.96 2.68 12.69
CA VAL A 15 5.12 3.42 13.20
C VAL A 15 6.40 2.59 13.02
N PHE A 16 6.34 1.30 13.34
CA PHE A 16 7.47 0.39 13.17
C PHE A 16 7.95 0.34 11.73
N ILE A 17 7.02 0.24 10.78
CA ILE A 17 7.34 0.20 9.36
C ILE A 17 7.92 1.53 8.90
N LYS A 18 7.35 2.64 9.36
CA LYS A 18 7.85 3.98 9.03
C LYS A 18 9.30 4.16 9.48
N ASP A 19 9.63 3.67 10.67
CA ASP A 19 10.95 3.86 11.27
C ASP A 19 12.01 2.92 10.67
N ASN A 20 11.62 1.76 10.21
CA ASN A 20 12.55 0.71 9.79
C ASN A 20 12.47 0.35 8.31
N GLY A 21 11.40 0.72 7.63
CA GLY A 21 11.19 0.37 6.24
C GLY A 21 11.85 1.32 5.26
N LYS A 22 11.86 0.91 4.00
CA LYS A 22 12.34 1.73 2.89
C LYS A 22 11.18 2.57 2.36
N PHE A 23 11.40 3.88 2.22
CA PHE A 23 10.39 4.81 1.70
C PHE A 23 10.66 5.07 0.22
N LEU A 24 9.64 4.83 -0.61
CA LEU A 24 9.70 5.07 -2.05
C LEU A 24 8.55 5.97 -2.48
N ARG A 25 8.79 6.80 -3.49
CA ARG A 25 7.79 7.74 -3.99
C ARG A 25 7.32 7.36 -5.37
N ALA A 26 6.01 7.27 -5.56
CA ALA A 26 5.39 7.17 -6.86
C ALA A 26 4.62 8.45 -7.16
N LYS A 27 4.03 8.55 -8.34
CA LYS A 27 3.30 9.75 -8.75
C LYS A 27 2.03 9.95 -7.92
N SER A 28 1.26 8.88 -7.70
CA SER A 28 -0.07 8.96 -7.07
C SER A 28 -0.09 8.49 -5.62
N PHE A 29 1.00 7.95 -5.13
CA PHE A 29 1.11 7.48 -3.75
C PHE A 29 2.58 7.36 -3.37
N ASN A 30 2.83 7.28 -2.07
CA ASN A 30 4.13 6.86 -1.55
C ASN A 30 3.97 5.44 -0.99
N ILE A 31 5.06 4.70 -0.89
CA ILE A 31 5.01 3.35 -0.35
C ILE A 31 6.19 3.14 0.60
N GLN A 32 5.91 2.46 1.71
CA GLN A 32 6.93 2.00 2.65
C GLN A 32 7.00 0.49 2.56
N ILE A 33 8.20 -0.05 2.46
CA ILE A 33 8.41 -1.49 2.26
C ILE A 33 9.38 -1.97 3.34
N LEU A 34 9.02 -3.03 4.04
CA LEU A 34 9.88 -3.64 5.06
C LEU A 34 9.77 -5.15 4.99
N GLN A 35 10.91 -5.83 4.93
CA GLN A 35 10.96 -7.28 5.02
C GLN A 35 10.97 -7.70 6.49
N ASP A 36 10.13 -8.67 6.84
CA ASP A 36 10.06 -9.17 8.21
C ASP A 36 9.68 -10.66 8.19
N ASN A 37 10.64 -11.51 8.44
CA ASN A 37 10.43 -12.95 8.39
C ASN A 37 9.53 -13.49 9.51
N THR A 38 9.19 -12.66 10.50
CA THR A 38 8.26 -13.06 11.55
C THR A 38 6.79 -13.01 11.08
N LEU A 39 6.53 -12.59 9.87
CA LEU A 39 5.17 -12.52 9.30
C LEU A 39 4.53 -13.88 8.97
N ASN A 40 5.27 -14.98 9.12
CA ASN A 40 4.74 -16.33 8.87
C ASN A 40 4.19 -16.52 7.45
N ASP A 41 4.98 -16.12 6.47
CA ASP A 41 4.70 -16.35 5.04
C ASP A 41 3.42 -15.65 4.54
N VAL A 42 3.09 -14.50 5.11
CA VAL A 42 2.01 -13.66 4.60
C VAL A 42 2.57 -12.33 4.10
N ILE A 43 1.74 -11.61 3.35
CA ILE A 43 2.00 -10.24 2.94
C ILE A 43 1.09 -9.34 3.77
N ALA A 44 1.65 -8.34 4.44
CA ALA A 44 0.88 -7.42 5.25
C ALA A 44 0.81 -6.05 4.56
N VAL A 45 -0.40 -5.54 4.33
CA VAL A 45 -0.59 -4.29 3.61
C VAL A 45 -1.37 -3.29 4.45
N GLY A 46 -0.88 -2.06 4.50
CA GLY A 46 -1.56 -0.96 5.16
C GLY A 46 -1.91 0.16 4.19
N TYR A 47 -2.98 0.88 4.49
CA TYR A 47 -3.47 1.97 3.66
C TYR A 47 -3.57 3.23 4.51
N THR A 48 -2.98 4.32 4.04
CA THR A 48 -3.03 5.60 4.73
C THR A 48 -3.57 6.68 3.80
N ALA A 49 -4.60 7.38 4.26
CA ALA A 49 -5.14 8.55 3.60
C ALA A 49 -5.33 9.63 4.67
N THR A 50 -4.48 10.65 4.66
CA THR A 50 -4.47 11.68 5.69
C THR A 50 -5.57 12.71 5.47
N LYS A 51 -5.83 13.54 6.51
CA LYS A 51 -6.80 14.62 6.43
C LYS A 51 -6.48 15.64 5.34
N LYS A 52 -5.21 15.74 4.93
CA LYS A 52 -4.79 16.62 3.83
C LYS A 52 -5.45 16.24 2.51
N LEU A 53 -5.84 14.99 2.35
CA LEU A 53 -6.49 14.51 1.13
C LEU A 53 -7.92 15.05 0.99
N GLY A 54 -8.59 15.33 2.11
CA GLY A 54 -9.95 15.86 2.11
C GLY A 54 -10.83 15.21 3.17
N SER A 55 -12.14 15.20 2.91
CA SER A 55 -13.15 14.66 3.81
C SER A 55 -13.02 13.15 4.01
N ALA A 56 -13.78 12.61 4.98
CA ALA A 56 -13.82 11.18 5.23
C ALA A 56 -14.27 10.41 3.97
N VAL A 57 -15.22 10.95 3.22
CA VAL A 57 -15.69 10.34 1.97
C VAL A 57 -14.56 10.24 0.95
N THR A 58 -13.81 11.34 0.79
CA THR A 58 -12.66 11.38 -0.13
C THR A 58 -11.58 10.40 0.30
N ARG A 59 -11.27 10.36 1.60
CA ARG A 59 -10.27 9.43 2.12
C ARG A 59 -10.68 7.97 1.93
N ASN A 60 -11.96 7.67 2.13
CA ASN A 60 -12.46 6.31 1.91
C ASN A 60 -12.39 5.90 0.45
N LYS A 61 -12.65 6.84 -0.47
CA LYS A 61 -12.48 6.59 -1.91
C LYS A 61 -11.03 6.25 -2.24
N ALA A 62 -10.09 7.01 -1.69
CA ALA A 62 -8.67 6.75 -1.89
C ALA A 62 -8.27 5.37 -1.38
N LYS A 63 -8.71 5.00 -0.18
CA LYS A 63 -8.41 3.68 0.39
C LYS A 63 -9.00 2.56 -0.46
N ARG A 64 -10.22 2.74 -0.98
CA ARG A 64 -10.85 1.74 -1.85
C ARG A 64 -10.05 1.53 -3.12
N ARG A 65 -9.57 2.62 -3.73
CA ARG A 65 -8.74 2.54 -4.94
C ARG A 65 -7.42 1.84 -4.63
N MET A 66 -6.79 2.13 -3.49
CA MET A 66 -5.56 1.46 -3.07
C MET A 66 -5.77 -0.04 -2.84
N ARG A 67 -6.89 -0.43 -2.21
CA ARG A 67 -7.21 -1.85 -2.01
C ARG A 67 -7.36 -2.58 -3.35
N GLU A 68 -7.97 -1.93 -4.33
CA GLU A 68 -8.13 -2.49 -5.66
C GLU A 68 -6.79 -2.69 -6.36
N MET A 69 -5.90 -1.71 -6.25
CA MET A 69 -4.53 -1.81 -6.78
C MET A 69 -3.78 -2.98 -6.16
N VAL A 70 -3.85 -3.10 -4.83
CA VAL A 70 -3.18 -4.16 -4.08
C VAL A 70 -3.71 -5.52 -4.51
N ARG A 71 -5.02 -5.66 -4.61
CA ARG A 71 -5.62 -6.93 -5.01
C ARG A 71 -5.12 -7.40 -6.37
N LYS A 72 -4.90 -6.48 -7.30
CA LYS A 72 -4.45 -6.82 -8.64
C LYS A 72 -2.94 -6.97 -8.75
N VAL A 73 -2.18 -6.14 -8.07
CA VAL A 73 -0.73 -6.04 -8.25
C VAL A 73 0.04 -6.82 -7.17
N ILE A 74 -0.29 -6.61 -5.90
CA ILE A 74 0.44 -7.28 -4.81
C ILE A 74 0.18 -8.78 -4.82
N THR A 75 -1.03 -9.19 -5.16
CA THR A 75 -1.35 -10.62 -5.29
C THR A 75 -0.44 -11.30 -6.31
N LYS A 76 -0.04 -10.57 -7.34
CA LYS A 76 0.75 -11.11 -8.44
C LYS A 76 2.25 -10.93 -8.24
N TYR A 77 2.69 -9.78 -7.75
CA TYR A 77 4.10 -9.40 -7.68
C TYR A 77 4.62 -9.19 -6.26
N GLY A 78 3.76 -9.12 -5.27
CA GLY A 78 4.19 -8.95 -3.88
C GLY A 78 4.91 -10.18 -3.36
N LYS A 79 5.77 -9.96 -2.36
CA LYS A 79 6.58 -11.04 -1.78
C LYS A 79 6.11 -11.33 -0.35
N ILE A 80 6.05 -12.61 0.01
CA ILE A 80 5.74 -13.02 1.38
C ILE A 80 6.78 -12.47 2.34
N ASN A 81 6.39 -12.29 3.59
CA ASN A 81 7.23 -11.74 4.65
C ASN A 81 7.63 -10.29 4.39
N PHE A 82 6.76 -9.55 3.70
CA PHE A 82 6.93 -8.12 3.47
C PHE A 82 5.73 -7.34 3.97
N TYR A 83 6.02 -6.16 4.52
CA TYR A 83 5.03 -5.12 4.76
C TYR A 83 5.04 -4.14 3.59
N TYR A 84 3.87 -3.77 3.13
CA TYR A 84 3.68 -2.71 2.13
C TYR A 84 2.68 -1.71 2.70
N VAL A 85 3.10 -0.47 2.93
CA VAL A 85 2.20 0.60 3.37
C VAL A 85 2.08 1.63 2.27
N LEU A 86 0.86 1.79 1.74
CA LEU A 86 0.56 2.76 0.70
C LEU A 86 0.00 4.03 1.33
N ILE A 87 0.54 5.18 0.93
CA ILE A 87 0.14 6.48 1.45
C ILE A 87 -0.38 7.31 0.27
N ALA A 88 -1.67 7.60 0.27
CA ALA A 88 -2.33 8.25 -0.86
C ALA A 88 -1.87 9.70 -1.05
N LYS A 89 -1.66 10.07 -2.31
CA LYS A 89 -1.53 11.47 -2.74
C LYS A 89 -2.82 11.90 -3.43
N ASN A 90 -3.01 13.20 -3.62
CA ASN A 90 -4.24 13.73 -4.24
C ASN A 90 -4.53 13.10 -5.61
N SER A 91 -3.50 12.86 -6.42
CA SER A 91 -3.67 12.31 -7.76
C SER A 91 -4.24 10.90 -7.78
N ILE A 92 -4.22 10.18 -6.66
CA ILE A 92 -4.81 8.84 -6.62
C ILE A 92 -6.31 8.86 -6.90
N LEU A 93 -6.96 10.00 -6.64
CA LEU A 93 -8.41 10.15 -6.83
C LEU A 93 -8.80 10.28 -8.30
N THR A 94 -7.90 10.74 -9.14
CA THR A 94 -8.20 11.08 -10.54
C THR A 94 -7.38 10.31 -11.56
N THR A 95 -6.28 9.68 -11.15
CA THR A 95 -5.44 8.91 -12.07
C THR A 95 -6.21 7.68 -12.56
N PRO A 96 -6.20 7.39 -13.87
CA PRO A 96 -6.84 6.17 -14.38
C PRO A 96 -6.31 4.93 -13.68
N PHE A 97 -7.19 4.00 -13.39
CA PHE A 97 -6.85 2.84 -12.58
C PHE A 97 -5.70 2.01 -13.16
N LYS A 98 -5.67 1.88 -14.47
CA LYS A 98 -4.61 1.14 -15.15
C LYS A 98 -3.24 1.76 -14.93
N GLU A 99 -3.16 3.08 -14.87
CA GLU A 99 -1.92 3.79 -14.57
C GLU A 99 -1.50 3.58 -13.12
N LEU A 100 -2.46 3.53 -12.19
CA LEU A 100 -2.17 3.24 -10.79
C LEU A 100 -1.57 1.85 -10.64
N GLU A 101 -2.10 0.87 -11.35
CA GLU A 101 -1.57 -0.50 -11.34
C GLU A 101 -0.13 -0.53 -11.83
N LEU A 102 0.17 0.19 -12.91
CA LEU A 102 1.52 0.26 -13.45
C LEU A 102 2.49 0.96 -12.49
N GLU A 103 2.05 2.02 -11.82
CA GLU A 103 2.87 2.70 -10.82
C GLU A 103 3.28 1.74 -9.70
N LEU A 104 2.33 0.96 -9.20
CA LEU A 104 2.59 0.02 -8.11
C LEU A 104 3.48 -1.12 -8.59
N GLU A 105 3.19 -1.69 -9.75
CA GLU A 105 4.00 -2.76 -10.32
C GLU A 105 5.46 -2.33 -10.49
N ASN A 106 5.67 -1.15 -11.07
CA ASN A 106 7.01 -0.65 -11.33
C ASN A 106 7.79 -0.38 -10.05
N ILE A 107 7.14 0.08 -9.00
CA ILE A 107 7.83 0.45 -7.77
C ILE A 107 8.18 -0.75 -6.90
N ILE A 108 7.45 -1.86 -7.00
CA ILE A 108 7.71 -3.06 -6.19
C ILE A 108 8.50 -4.13 -6.95
N THR A 109 8.61 -4.03 -8.25
CA THR A 109 9.44 -4.91 -9.06
C THR A 109 10.73 -4.19 -9.46
#